data_6eea66f5227835937c30d26f2785c79b
#
_entry.id   6eea66f5227835937c30d26f2785c79b
#
_cell.length_a   1.000
_cell.length_b   1.000
_cell.length_c   1.000
_cell.angle_alpha   90.00
_cell.angle_beta   90.00
_cell.angle_gamma   90.00
#
_symmetry.space_group_name_H-M   'P 1'
#
loop_
_entity.id
_entity.type
_entity.pdbx_description
1 polymer ?
#
loop_
_entity_poly.entity_id
_entity_poly.type
_entity_poly.pdbx_seq_one_letter_code
_entity_poly.pdbx_strand_id
1 'polypeptide(L)'
;YMKTYYTYILTNKSNSTIYIGVTNNIVRRMFEHKNHLVPGFTDKYNCTKLVYCEEFADINKAIAREKSLKGKLRKKKIELIELNNPEWNDLSDGRGISVMNPEEQKAYRINLIDFNKI
;
A
#
# COMPACT_ATOMS: atom_id res chain seq x y z
N TYR A 1 18.02 15.85 8.14
CA TYR A 1 17.42 14.55 7.87
C TYR A 1 15.99 14.51 8.41
N MET A 2 15.02 14.45 7.51
CA MET A 2 13.62 14.40 7.91
C MET A 2 13.02 13.04 7.54
N LYS A 3 12.34 12.43 8.49
CA LYS A 3 11.59 11.20 8.23
C LYS A 3 10.22 11.57 7.67
N THR A 4 9.75 10.80 6.72
CA THR A 4 8.43 10.96 6.11
C THR A 4 7.65 9.67 6.30
N TYR A 5 6.38 9.82 6.66
CA TYR A 5 5.45 8.71 6.85
C TYR A 5 4.29 8.89 5.89
N TYR A 6 3.69 7.82 5.49
CA TYR A 6 2.64 7.82 4.48
C TYR A 6 1.42 7.06 4.99
N THR A 7 0.25 7.66 4.83
CA THR A 7 -1.02 6.95 4.89
C THR A 7 -1.47 6.74 3.45
N TYR A 8 -1.76 5.51 3.06
CA TYR A 8 -2.01 5.18 1.66
C TYR A 8 -3.22 4.28 1.52
N ILE A 9 -3.81 4.31 0.33
CA ILE A 9 -4.94 3.45 -0.04
C ILE A 9 -4.54 2.62 -1.25
N LEU A 10 -4.73 1.31 -1.15
CA LEU A 10 -4.54 0.37 -2.24
C LEU A 10 -5.88 -0.18 -2.68
N THR A 11 -5.97 -0.52 -3.96
CA THR A 11 -7.10 -1.27 -4.52
C THR A 11 -6.59 -2.41 -5.38
N ASN A 12 -7.49 -3.37 -5.64
CA ASN A 12 -7.28 -4.35 -6.70
C ASN A 12 -7.57 -3.70 -8.06
N LYS A 13 -7.31 -4.43 -9.14
CA LYS A 13 -7.46 -3.92 -10.50
C LYS A 13 -8.88 -3.43 -10.80
N SER A 14 -9.89 -4.11 -10.28
CA SER A 14 -11.30 -3.75 -10.50
C SER A 14 -11.84 -2.68 -9.56
N ASN A 15 -11.02 -2.15 -8.64
CA ASN A 15 -11.40 -1.16 -7.63
C ASN A 15 -12.52 -1.63 -6.68
N SER A 16 -12.72 -2.94 -6.57
CA SER A 16 -13.77 -3.51 -5.71
C SER A 16 -13.35 -3.64 -4.27
N THR A 17 -12.04 -3.73 -4.00
CA THR A 17 -11.48 -3.93 -2.66
C THR A 17 -10.55 -2.76 -2.32
N ILE A 18 -10.74 -2.19 -1.13
CA ILE A 18 -9.97 -1.05 -0.63
C ILE A 18 -9.18 -1.47 0.61
N TYR A 19 -7.89 -1.17 0.63
CA TYR A 19 -7.01 -1.39 1.79
C TYR A 19 -6.35 -0.08 2.19
N ILE A 20 -6.29 0.20 3.48
CA ILE A 20 -5.66 1.41 4.03
C ILE A 20 -4.51 1.00 4.92
N GLY A 21 -3.34 1.62 4.74
CA GLY A 21 -2.14 1.30 5.51
C GLY A 21 -1.27 2.52 5.80
N VAL A 22 -0.26 2.29 6.63
CA VAL A 22 0.78 3.28 6.98
C VAL A 22 2.14 2.67 6.71
N THR A 23 3.06 3.46 6.19
CA THR A 23 4.46 3.04 5.99
C THR A 23 5.41 4.23 6.13
N ASN A 24 6.66 3.96 6.43
CA ASN A 24 7.73 4.95 6.38
C ASN A 24 8.46 4.97 5.03
N ASN A 25 8.11 4.08 4.12
CA ASN A 25 8.74 3.98 2.80
C ASN A 25 7.72 3.44 1.79
N ILE A 26 7.09 4.35 1.05
CA ILE A 26 6.02 3.98 0.13
C ILE A 26 6.54 3.17 -1.07
N VAL A 27 7.75 3.46 -1.55
CA VAL A 27 8.33 2.73 -2.68
C VAL A 27 8.60 1.27 -2.30
N ARG A 28 9.25 1.05 -1.15
CA ARG A 28 9.48 -0.31 -0.63
C ARG A 28 8.16 -1.05 -0.40
N ARG A 29 7.20 -0.37 0.22
CA ARG A 29 5.89 -0.99 0.52
C ARG A 29 5.15 -1.37 -0.76
N MET A 30 5.19 -0.54 -1.79
CA MET A 30 4.59 -0.87 -3.08
C MET A 30 5.31 -2.05 -3.76
N PHE A 31 6.64 -2.10 -3.67
CA PHE A 31 7.39 -3.27 -4.12
C PHE A 31 6.89 -4.54 -3.42
N GLU A 32 6.75 -4.49 -2.11
CA GLU A 32 6.28 -5.63 -1.31
C GLU A 32 4.86 -6.06 -1.70
N HIS A 33 3.95 -5.10 -1.88
CA HIS A 33 2.56 -5.42 -2.28
C HIS A 33 2.47 -5.95 -3.70
N LYS A 34 3.15 -5.32 -4.67
CA LYS A 34 3.14 -5.76 -6.08
C LYS A 34 3.75 -7.14 -6.25
N ASN A 35 4.67 -7.52 -5.39
CA ASN A 35 5.33 -8.83 -5.42
C ASN A 35 4.73 -9.83 -4.43
N HIS A 36 3.59 -9.50 -3.81
CA HIS A 36 2.86 -10.40 -2.90
C HIS A 36 3.72 -10.87 -1.71
N LEU A 37 4.57 -9.98 -1.18
CA LEU A 37 5.47 -10.30 -0.08
C LEU A 37 4.85 -10.05 1.29
N VAL A 38 3.76 -9.27 1.35
CA VAL A 38 3.03 -8.99 2.58
C VAL A 38 1.88 -9.99 2.67
N PRO A 39 1.92 -10.93 3.64
CA PRO A 39 0.83 -11.89 3.78
C PRO A 39 -0.44 -11.22 4.31
N GLY A 40 -1.59 -11.81 4.01
CA GLY A 40 -2.86 -11.37 4.53
C GLY A 40 -3.77 -10.75 3.48
N PHE A 41 -4.47 -9.68 3.84
CA PHE A 41 -5.55 -9.10 3.05
C PHE A 41 -5.13 -8.65 1.65
N THR A 42 -4.05 -7.88 1.54
CA THR A 42 -3.60 -7.34 0.24
C THR A 42 -3.14 -8.42 -0.72
N ASP A 43 -2.50 -9.47 -0.20
CA ASP A 43 -2.08 -10.63 -0.99
C ASP A 43 -3.29 -11.42 -1.47
N LYS A 44 -4.24 -11.68 -0.57
CA LYS A 44 -5.44 -12.44 -0.87
C LYS A 44 -6.32 -11.78 -1.93
N TYR A 45 -6.47 -10.47 -1.87
CA TYR A 45 -7.36 -9.70 -2.75
C TYR A 45 -6.65 -8.95 -3.86
N ASN A 46 -5.34 -9.17 -4.05
CA ASN A 46 -4.54 -8.54 -5.10
C ASN A 46 -4.60 -7.00 -5.06
N CYS A 47 -4.50 -6.41 -3.86
CA CYS A 47 -4.48 -4.96 -3.70
C CYS A 47 -3.07 -4.45 -3.99
N THR A 48 -2.77 -4.26 -5.28
CA THR A 48 -1.43 -3.89 -5.77
C THR A 48 -1.39 -2.52 -6.44
N LYS A 49 -2.51 -1.81 -6.49
CA LYS A 49 -2.62 -0.51 -7.14
C LYS A 49 -2.73 0.59 -6.08
N LEU A 50 -1.81 1.57 -6.12
CA LEU A 50 -1.80 2.71 -5.22
C LEU A 50 -2.70 3.81 -5.78
N VAL A 51 -3.83 4.09 -5.12
CA VAL A 51 -4.80 5.07 -5.62
C VAL A 51 -4.84 6.37 -4.80
N TYR A 52 -4.23 6.38 -3.62
CA TYR A 52 -4.18 7.56 -2.75
C TYR A 52 -2.96 7.47 -1.82
N CYS A 53 -2.32 8.60 -1.58
CA CYS A 53 -1.16 8.68 -0.68
C CYS A 53 -1.11 10.07 -0.03
N GLU A 54 -0.87 10.10 1.26
CA GLU A 54 -0.80 11.33 2.05
C GLU A 54 0.46 11.28 2.93
N GLU A 55 1.26 12.36 2.92
CA GLU A 55 2.54 12.43 3.62
C GLU A 55 2.40 13.08 4.99
N PHE A 56 3.15 12.59 5.97
CA PHE A 56 3.22 13.13 7.32
C PHE A 56 4.65 13.14 7.83
N ALA A 57 5.02 14.20 8.55
CA ALA A 57 6.30 14.27 9.25
C ALA A 57 6.29 13.48 10.57
N ASP A 58 5.11 13.23 11.12
CA ASP A 58 4.90 12.57 12.42
C ASP A 58 4.15 11.26 12.21
N ILE A 59 4.74 10.15 12.68
CA ILE A 59 4.13 8.82 12.57
C ILE A 59 2.77 8.76 13.29
N ASN A 60 2.61 9.46 14.40
CA ASN A 60 1.34 9.43 15.15
C ASN A 60 0.21 10.05 14.33
N LYS A 61 0.51 11.10 13.56
CA LYS A 61 -0.46 11.71 12.66
C LYS A 61 -0.82 10.78 11.49
N ALA A 62 0.14 10.08 10.94
CA ALA A 62 -0.10 9.09 9.89
C ALA A 62 -0.99 7.95 10.39
N ILE A 63 -0.73 7.44 11.58
CA ILE A 63 -1.54 6.39 12.21
C ILE A 63 -2.95 6.89 12.53
N ALA A 64 -3.07 8.11 13.05
CA ALA A 64 -4.38 8.70 13.33
C ALA A 64 -5.20 8.85 12.05
N ARG A 65 -4.56 9.25 10.96
CA ARG A 65 -5.22 9.37 9.65
C ARG A 65 -5.68 8.01 9.14
N GLU A 66 -4.84 6.98 9.26
CA GLU A 66 -5.22 5.61 8.89
C GLU A 66 -6.48 5.16 9.63
N LYS A 67 -6.49 5.34 10.95
CA LYS A 67 -7.65 4.97 11.77
C LYS A 67 -8.90 5.75 11.37
N SER A 68 -8.76 7.04 11.13
CA SER A 68 -9.86 7.90 10.67
C SER A 68 -10.44 7.40 9.34
N LEU A 69 -9.57 7.08 8.38
CA LEU A 69 -10.00 6.60 7.06
C LEU A 69 -10.65 5.22 7.15
N LYS A 70 -10.10 4.32 7.98
CA LYS A 70 -10.69 2.99 8.19
C LYS A 70 -12.08 3.06 8.78
N GLY A 71 -12.35 4.04 9.62
CA GLY A 71 -13.67 4.27 10.24
C GLY A 71 -14.71 4.89 9.32
N LYS A 72 -14.32 5.39 8.14
CA LYS A 72 -15.26 6.01 7.21
C LYS A 72 -16.05 4.97 6.43
N LEU A 73 -17.26 5.34 6.01
CA LEU A 73 -18.05 4.53 5.09
C LEU A 73 -17.31 4.39 3.75
N ARG A 74 -17.55 3.30 3.06
CA ARG A 74 -16.95 3.04 1.74
C ARG A 74 -17.17 4.21 0.77
N LYS A 75 -18.38 4.77 0.75
CA LYS A 75 -18.71 5.93 -0.08
C LYS A 75 -17.76 7.10 0.16
N LYS A 76 -17.43 7.39 1.42
CA LYS A 76 -16.52 8.49 1.78
C LYS A 76 -15.08 8.22 1.39
N LYS A 77 -14.65 6.97 1.45
CA LYS A 77 -13.33 6.57 0.96
C LYS A 77 -13.22 6.77 -0.54
N ILE A 78 -14.25 6.37 -1.28
CA ILE A 78 -14.33 6.54 -2.74
C ILE A 78 -14.31 8.03 -3.10
N GLU A 79 -15.09 8.86 -2.42
CA GLU A 79 -15.10 10.32 -2.64
C GLU A 79 -13.71 10.92 -2.46
N LEU A 80 -12.99 10.53 -1.41
CA LEU A 80 -11.64 11.00 -1.15
C LEU A 80 -10.67 10.59 -2.27
N ILE A 81 -10.73 9.34 -2.71
CA ILE A 81 -9.90 8.85 -3.82
C ILE A 81 -10.20 9.66 -5.08
N GLU A 82 -11.46 9.80 -5.45
CA GLU A 82 -11.86 10.44 -6.70
C GLU A 82 -11.64 11.94 -6.71
N LEU A 83 -11.63 12.59 -5.56
CA LEU A 83 -11.28 14.00 -5.44
C LEU A 83 -9.84 14.27 -5.90
N ASN A 84 -8.92 13.34 -5.62
CA ASN A 84 -7.51 13.49 -5.91
C ASN A 84 -7.05 12.67 -7.13
N ASN A 85 -7.78 11.61 -7.46
CA ASN A 85 -7.42 10.65 -8.50
C ASN A 85 -8.69 10.11 -9.15
N PRO A 86 -9.41 10.93 -9.94
CA PRO A 86 -10.74 10.58 -10.46
C PRO A 86 -10.76 9.34 -11.35
N GLU A 87 -9.65 9.00 -11.99
CA GLU A 87 -9.56 7.85 -12.86
C GLU A 87 -9.00 6.59 -12.17
N TRP A 88 -8.70 6.67 -10.88
CA TRP A 88 -8.14 5.56 -10.11
C TRP A 88 -6.84 5.01 -10.72
N ASN A 89 -5.99 5.91 -11.21
CA ASN A 89 -4.69 5.55 -11.74
C ASN A 89 -3.79 4.98 -10.64
N ASP A 90 -2.90 4.07 -11.01
CA ASP A 90 -1.86 3.58 -10.10
C ASP A 90 -0.79 4.66 -9.95
N LEU A 91 -0.77 5.34 -8.81
CA LEU A 91 0.17 6.42 -8.52
C LEU A 91 1.62 5.92 -8.36
N SER A 92 1.83 4.61 -8.28
CA SER A 92 3.16 4.01 -8.21
C SER A 92 3.75 3.69 -9.59
N ASP A 93 2.98 3.82 -10.65
CA ASP A 93 3.48 3.62 -12.02
C ASP A 93 4.58 4.63 -12.35
N GLY A 94 5.61 4.16 -13.06
CA GLY A 94 6.73 4.99 -13.47
C GLY A 94 7.76 5.26 -12.37
N ARG A 95 7.62 4.68 -11.18
CA ARG A 95 8.57 4.84 -10.08
C ARG A 95 9.66 3.76 -10.03
N GLY A 96 9.81 3.00 -11.11
CA GLY A 96 10.85 1.98 -11.21
C GLY A 96 10.66 0.78 -10.30
N ILE A 97 9.43 0.48 -9.90
CA ILE A 97 9.13 -0.66 -9.04
C ILE A 97 9.17 -1.93 -9.88
N SER A 98 10.10 -2.84 -9.56
CA SER A 98 10.25 -4.11 -10.24
C SER A 98 9.20 -5.11 -9.78
N VAL A 99 8.66 -5.89 -10.72
CA VAL A 99 7.79 -7.03 -10.41
C VAL A 99 8.57 -8.31 -10.71
N MET A 100 8.79 -9.10 -9.69
CA MET A 100 9.52 -10.37 -9.78
C MET A 100 8.61 -11.46 -10.33
N ASN A 101 9.20 -12.48 -10.93
CA ASN A 101 8.45 -13.67 -11.32
C ASN A 101 8.05 -14.49 -10.07
N PRO A 102 7.11 -15.45 -10.19
CA PRO A 102 6.63 -16.21 -9.04
C PRO A 102 7.70 -16.95 -8.25
N GLU A 103 8.74 -17.47 -8.92
CA GLU A 103 9.84 -18.17 -8.24
C GLU A 103 10.69 -17.22 -7.41
N GLU A 104 11.02 -16.05 -7.97
CA GLU A 104 11.75 -15.01 -7.25
C GLU A 104 10.96 -14.51 -6.04
N GLN A 105 9.65 -14.31 -6.19
CA GLN A 105 8.77 -13.90 -5.10
C GLN A 105 8.77 -14.93 -3.97
N LYS A 106 8.69 -16.21 -4.31
CA LYS A 106 8.71 -17.29 -3.34
C LYS A 106 10.03 -17.34 -2.57
N ALA A 107 11.16 -17.24 -3.28
CA ALA A 107 12.47 -17.22 -2.67
C ALA A 107 12.64 -16.02 -1.73
N TYR A 108 12.18 -14.85 -2.14
CA TYR A 108 12.23 -13.64 -1.33
C TYR A 108 11.40 -13.78 -0.04
N ARG A 109 10.21 -14.36 -0.12
CA ARG A 109 9.34 -14.64 1.04
C ARG A 109 10.03 -15.55 2.06
N ILE A 110 10.65 -16.60 1.57
CA ILE A 110 11.36 -17.56 2.44
C ILE A 110 12.48 -16.83 3.20
N ASN A 111 13.27 -16.01 2.51
CA ASN A 111 14.34 -15.25 3.13
C ASN A 111 13.83 -14.25 4.18
N LEU A 112 12.71 -13.60 3.92
CA LEU A 112 12.08 -12.69 4.90
C LEU A 112 11.61 -13.44 6.14
N ILE A 113 11.04 -14.62 5.98
CA ILE A 113 10.58 -15.44 7.10
C ILE A 113 11.77 -15.85 7.96
N ASP A 114 12.86 -16.30 7.34
CA ASP A 114 14.08 -16.71 8.05
C ASP A 114 14.70 -15.52 8.78
N PHE A 115 14.74 -14.35 8.15
CA PHE A 115 15.24 -13.13 8.77
C PHE A 115 14.41 -12.73 10.00
N ASN A 116 13.09 -12.87 9.94
CA ASN A 116 12.20 -12.51 11.04
C ASN A 116 12.21 -13.52 12.19
N LYS A 117 12.77 -14.69 12.00
CA LYS A 117 12.93 -15.72 13.06
C LYS A 117 14.14 -15.47 13.93
N ILE A 118 15.05 -14.64 13.50
CA ILE A 118 16.25 -14.28 14.24
C ILE A 118 15.94 -13.07 15.14
#